data_e3ebfcb48b1acdf2579bbb8dfbcdc201
#
_entry.id   e3ebfcb48b1acdf2579bbb8dfbcdc201
#
_cell.length_a   1.000
_cell.length_b   1.000
_cell.length_c   1.000
_cell.angle_alpha   90.00
_cell.angle_beta   90.00
_cell.angle_gamma   90.00
#
_symmetry.space_group_name_H-M   'P 1'
#
loop_
_entity.id
_entity.type
_entity.pdbx_description
1 polymer ?
#
loop_
_entity_poly.entity_id
_entity_poly.type
_entity_poly.pdbx_seq_one_letter_code
_entity_poly.pdbx_strand_id
1 'polypeptide(L)'
;MEAKFWFDSWDKGGFYTSFHRRDIHPFVLTYFTPSELRGKTVLVPLCGKSLDMVYLAAFADKVIGVELVEKAIIEFFEENKLSYHQPDEETYVAGNITLLRKDFMALTPEELGPIDWVYDRASLVALPLDMRQEYLRAIDRLTDVGTQSLVITLEYFPLINSAPFSITAQEMDDYYGLGHFINHAESPLLMQHGMVRRWNLEYLYEHGFILSKHTNGLILEKKNLVQPLHYELNAVG
;
A
#
# COMPACT_ATOMS: atom_id res chain seq x y z
N MET A 1 -3.15 8.84 12.62
CA MET A 1 -3.42 7.56 13.34
C MET A 1 -2.14 7.20 14.06
N GLU A 2 -2.17 6.97 15.38
CA GLU A 2 -0.95 6.71 16.13
C GLU A 2 -0.44 5.28 15.87
N ALA A 3 0.89 5.06 15.96
CA ALA A 3 1.51 3.74 15.86
C ALA A 3 0.82 2.69 16.75
N LYS A 4 0.37 3.12 17.94
CA LYS A 4 -0.39 2.30 18.88
C LYS A 4 -1.62 1.61 18.26
N PHE A 5 -2.30 2.26 17.31
CA PHE A 5 -3.46 1.65 16.62
C PHE A 5 -3.07 0.36 15.88
N TRP A 6 -1.91 0.37 15.22
CA TRP A 6 -1.42 -0.79 14.48
C TRP A 6 -0.98 -1.91 15.41
N PHE A 7 -0.24 -1.58 16.49
CA PHE A 7 0.12 -2.57 17.50
C PHE A 7 -1.13 -3.23 18.10
N ASP A 8 -2.13 -2.43 18.52
CA ASP A 8 -3.38 -2.95 19.09
C ASP A 8 -4.16 -3.80 18.05
N SER A 9 -4.13 -3.45 16.77
CA SER A 9 -4.80 -4.19 15.70
C SER A 9 -4.16 -5.56 15.47
N TRP A 10 -2.83 -5.61 15.42
CA TRP A 10 -2.09 -6.85 15.28
C TRP A 10 -2.19 -7.75 16.53
N ASP A 11 -2.24 -7.17 17.71
CA ASP A 11 -2.45 -7.94 18.96
C ASP A 11 -3.82 -8.59 18.99
N LYS A 12 -4.86 -7.89 18.55
CA LYS A 12 -6.23 -8.44 18.46
C LYS A 12 -6.34 -9.48 17.35
N GLY A 13 -5.65 -9.29 16.25
CA GLY A 13 -5.66 -10.21 15.10
C GLY A 13 -7.03 -10.37 14.46
N GLY A 14 -7.22 -11.45 13.72
CA GLY A 14 -8.50 -11.84 13.14
C GLY A 14 -9.10 -10.77 12.24
N PHE A 15 -10.25 -10.21 12.62
CA PHE A 15 -10.93 -9.18 11.85
C PHE A 15 -10.11 -7.90 11.67
N TYR A 16 -9.36 -7.48 12.68
CA TYR A 16 -8.56 -6.24 12.66
C TYR A 16 -7.39 -6.30 11.68
N THR A 17 -7.01 -7.50 11.23
CA THR A 17 -5.99 -7.74 10.21
C THR A 17 -6.55 -8.43 8.96
N SER A 18 -7.87 -8.34 8.72
CA SER A 18 -8.58 -9.05 7.63
C SER A 18 -8.31 -8.50 6.22
N PHE A 19 -7.46 -7.50 6.08
CA PHE A 19 -6.98 -6.99 4.79
C PHE A 19 -5.96 -7.92 4.11
N HIS A 20 -5.44 -8.95 4.81
CA HIS A 20 -4.60 -9.97 4.19
C HIS A 20 -5.42 -10.94 3.36
N ARG A 21 -4.92 -11.20 2.15
CA ARG A 21 -5.50 -12.18 1.23
C ARG A 21 -4.84 -13.56 1.44
N ARG A 22 -5.59 -14.61 1.13
CA ARG A 22 -5.07 -15.99 1.12
C ARG A 22 -4.53 -16.39 -0.24
N ASP A 23 -4.81 -15.59 -1.26
CA ASP A 23 -4.40 -15.79 -2.64
C ASP A 23 -3.64 -14.55 -3.13
N ILE A 24 -2.75 -14.73 -4.10
CA ILE A 24 -2.04 -13.63 -4.76
C ILE A 24 -3.08 -12.70 -5.40
N HIS A 25 -2.85 -11.41 -5.26
CA HIS A 25 -3.75 -10.40 -5.80
C HIS A 25 -3.82 -10.49 -7.33
N PRO A 26 -5.03 -10.47 -7.96
CA PRO A 26 -5.16 -10.58 -9.42
C PRO A 26 -4.33 -9.56 -10.20
N PHE A 27 -4.25 -8.30 -9.73
CA PHE A 27 -3.45 -7.27 -10.38
C PHE A 27 -1.94 -7.55 -10.29
N VAL A 28 -1.47 -8.22 -9.22
CA VAL A 28 -0.08 -8.68 -9.13
C VAL A 28 0.20 -9.69 -10.25
N LEU A 29 -0.68 -10.66 -10.46
CA LEU A 29 -0.53 -11.65 -11.53
C LEU A 29 -0.57 -11.02 -12.92
N THR A 30 -1.32 -9.93 -13.09
CA THR A 30 -1.47 -9.23 -14.38
C THR A 30 -0.26 -8.35 -14.69
N TYR A 31 0.20 -7.55 -13.71
CA TYR A 31 1.17 -6.47 -13.95
C TYR A 31 2.60 -6.82 -13.54
N PHE A 32 2.78 -7.71 -12.58
CA PHE A 32 4.10 -8.18 -12.17
C PHE A 32 4.44 -9.51 -12.82
N THR A 33 4.55 -9.50 -14.15
CA THR A 33 4.97 -10.69 -14.89
C THR A 33 6.43 -11.04 -14.60
N PRO A 34 6.87 -12.30 -14.82
CA PRO A 34 8.28 -12.67 -14.67
C PRO A 34 9.26 -11.80 -15.48
N SER A 35 8.84 -11.29 -16.63
CA SER A 35 9.66 -10.40 -17.46
C SER A 35 9.78 -9.00 -16.87
N GLU A 36 8.71 -8.46 -16.26
CA GLU A 36 8.70 -7.16 -15.60
C GLU A 36 9.52 -7.15 -14.30
N LEU A 37 9.60 -8.29 -13.61
CA LEU A 37 10.27 -8.40 -12.31
C LEU A 37 11.75 -8.78 -12.41
N ARG A 38 12.19 -9.40 -13.51
CA ARG A 38 13.57 -9.88 -13.63
C ARG A 38 14.57 -8.72 -13.53
N GLY A 39 15.56 -8.85 -12.65
CA GLY A 39 16.57 -7.83 -12.39
C GLY A 39 16.04 -6.64 -11.59
N LYS A 40 14.85 -6.71 -10.97
CA LYS A 40 14.18 -5.61 -10.32
C LYS A 40 14.19 -5.72 -8.80
N THR A 41 14.25 -4.55 -8.15
CA THR A 41 13.99 -4.39 -6.72
C THR A 41 12.59 -3.84 -6.52
N VAL A 42 11.77 -4.56 -5.73
CA VAL A 42 10.39 -4.18 -5.41
C VAL A 42 10.29 -3.74 -3.97
N LEU A 43 9.81 -2.53 -3.73
CA LEU A 43 9.47 -2.00 -2.40
C LEU A 43 7.99 -2.24 -2.11
N VAL A 44 7.70 -2.78 -0.92
CA VAL A 44 6.34 -3.00 -0.41
C VAL A 44 6.18 -2.23 0.90
N PRO A 45 5.63 -1.00 0.86
CA PRO A 45 5.42 -0.20 2.07
C PRO A 45 4.28 -0.78 2.92
N LEU A 46 4.38 -0.64 4.25
CA LEU A 46 3.40 -1.09 5.24
C LEU A 46 2.92 -2.53 4.92
N CYS A 47 3.90 -3.42 4.67
CA CYS A 47 3.67 -4.68 3.97
C CYS A 47 2.85 -5.70 4.76
N GLY A 48 2.73 -5.54 6.08
CA GLY A 48 2.10 -6.53 6.93
C GLY A 48 2.68 -7.93 6.69
N LYS A 49 1.80 -8.89 6.47
CA LYS A 49 2.15 -10.26 6.09
C LYS A 49 1.63 -10.62 4.68
N SER A 50 1.75 -9.70 3.72
CA SER A 50 1.23 -9.89 2.36
C SER A 50 1.86 -11.09 1.66
N LEU A 51 1.01 -12.06 1.26
CA LEU A 51 1.43 -13.21 0.47
C LEU A 51 2.00 -12.81 -0.90
N ASP A 52 1.61 -11.65 -1.42
CA ASP A 52 2.09 -11.13 -2.70
C ASP A 52 3.62 -11.01 -2.73
N MET A 53 4.27 -10.73 -1.58
CA MET A 53 5.74 -10.65 -1.49
C MET A 53 6.41 -11.99 -1.85
N VAL A 54 5.78 -13.12 -1.56
CA VAL A 54 6.32 -14.45 -1.94
C VAL A 54 6.30 -14.62 -3.46
N TYR A 55 5.23 -14.19 -4.11
CA TYR A 55 5.13 -14.20 -5.57
C TYR A 55 6.15 -13.25 -6.20
N LEU A 56 6.24 -12.02 -5.71
CA LEU A 56 7.22 -11.04 -6.19
C LEU A 56 8.65 -11.60 -6.09
N ALA A 57 8.99 -12.21 -4.97
CA ALA A 57 10.31 -12.79 -4.72
C ALA A 57 10.64 -13.99 -5.62
N ALA A 58 9.64 -14.67 -6.16
CA ALA A 58 9.88 -15.76 -7.12
C ALA A 58 10.48 -15.27 -8.45
N PHE A 59 10.34 -13.99 -8.78
CA PHE A 59 10.75 -13.45 -10.08
C PHE A 59 11.61 -12.20 -10.01
N ALA A 60 11.53 -11.40 -8.93
CA ALA A 60 12.34 -10.22 -8.70
C ALA A 60 13.72 -10.60 -8.14
N ASP A 61 14.71 -9.72 -8.32
CA ASP A 61 16.04 -9.89 -7.71
C ASP A 61 15.98 -9.59 -6.21
N LYS A 62 15.15 -8.65 -5.79
CA LYS A 62 14.99 -8.28 -4.39
C LYS A 62 13.58 -7.78 -4.10
N VAL A 63 13.03 -8.18 -2.95
CA VAL A 63 11.79 -7.65 -2.39
C VAL A 63 12.09 -7.06 -1.02
N ILE A 64 11.76 -5.79 -0.83
CA ILE A 64 11.93 -5.09 0.45
C ILE A 64 10.54 -4.74 0.99
N GLY A 65 10.13 -5.39 2.07
CA GLY A 65 8.94 -5.02 2.82
C GLY A 65 9.30 -4.12 4.00
N VAL A 66 8.46 -3.13 4.29
CA VAL A 66 8.62 -2.29 5.48
C VAL A 66 7.37 -2.42 6.33
N GLU A 67 7.54 -2.82 7.57
CA GLU A 67 6.46 -3.04 8.53
C GLU A 67 6.88 -2.54 9.92
N LEU A 68 5.98 -1.86 10.60
CA LEU A 68 6.25 -1.31 11.93
C LEU A 68 6.11 -2.38 13.03
N VAL A 69 5.20 -3.35 12.83
CA VAL A 69 4.80 -4.31 13.85
C VAL A 69 5.53 -5.65 13.64
N GLU A 70 6.45 -5.96 14.56
CA GLU A 70 7.25 -7.19 14.50
C GLU A 70 6.42 -8.46 14.37
N LYS A 71 5.29 -8.53 15.07
CA LYS A 71 4.37 -9.67 14.99
C LYS A 71 3.92 -9.98 13.56
N ALA A 72 3.65 -8.94 12.75
CA ALA A 72 3.29 -9.09 11.34
C ALA A 72 4.42 -9.74 10.54
N ILE A 73 5.66 -9.31 10.80
CA ILE A 73 6.87 -9.84 10.15
C ILE A 73 7.06 -11.32 10.50
N ILE A 74 6.95 -11.66 11.78
CA ILE A 74 7.10 -13.05 12.24
C ILE A 74 6.00 -13.92 11.63
N GLU A 75 4.73 -13.49 11.70
CA GLU A 75 3.61 -14.22 11.11
C GLU A 75 3.78 -14.40 9.58
N PHE A 76 4.36 -13.43 8.86
CA PHE A 76 4.65 -13.58 7.43
C PHE A 76 5.57 -14.77 7.17
N PHE A 77 6.68 -14.88 7.89
CA PHE A 77 7.63 -15.97 7.69
C PHE A 77 7.07 -17.32 8.12
N GLU A 78 6.36 -17.37 9.26
CA GLU A 78 5.76 -18.60 9.78
C GLU A 78 4.67 -19.14 8.84
N GLU A 79 3.72 -18.30 8.42
CA GLU A 79 2.61 -18.71 7.55
C GLU A 79 3.10 -19.18 6.18
N ASN A 80 4.18 -18.58 5.66
CA ASN A 80 4.78 -18.96 4.39
C ASN A 80 5.88 -20.02 4.52
N LYS A 81 6.16 -20.51 5.73
CA LYS A 81 7.18 -21.54 6.03
C LYS A 81 8.57 -21.15 5.51
N LEU A 82 8.92 -19.87 5.63
CA LEU A 82 10.19 -19.32 5.22
C LEU A 82 11.13 -19.25 6.43
N SER A 83 12.29 -19.88 6.33
CA SER A 83 13.35 -19.70 7.32
C SER A 83 14.03 -18.35 7.08
N TYR A 84 14.15 -17.56 8.12
CA TYR A 84 14.82 -16.26 8.05
C TYR A 84 15.97 -16.15 9.06
N HIS A 85 16.83 -15.18 8.86
CA HIS A 85 17.82 -14.74 9.83
C HIS A 85 17.72 -13.23 10.04
N GLN A 86 18.22 -12.76 11.17
CA GLN A 86 18.24 -11.35 11.56
C GLN A 86 19.69 -10.86 11.60
N PRO A 87 20.15 -10.08 10.59
CA PRO A 87 21.47 -9.46 10.62
C PRO A 87 21.62 -8.43 11.75
N ASP A 88 20.51 -7.78 12.11
CA ASP A 88 20.38 -6.80 13.20
C ASP A 88 18.95 -6.84 13.79
N GLU A 89 18.68 -5.98 14.79
CA GLU A 89 17.40 -5.98 15.52
C GLU A 89 16.19 -5.56 14.66
N GLU A 90 16.40 -4.89 13.53
CA GLU A 90 15.34 -4.32 12.68
C GLU A 90 15.20 -5.01 11.33
N THR A 91 16.13 -5.92 10.98
CA THR A 91 16.20 -6.52 9.64
C THR A 91 15.98 -8.02 9.69
N TYR A 92 15.07 -8.52 8.87
CA TYR A 92 14.70 -9.94 8.73
C TYR A 92 14.89 -10.37 7.29
N VAL A 93 15.67 -11.42 7.02
CA VAL A 93 16.05 -11.82 5.65
C VAL A 93 15.75 -13.29 5.41
N ALA A 94 15.02 -13.59 4.32
CA ALA A 94 14.77 -14.92 3.80
C ALA A 94 15.00 -14.94 2.28
N GLY A 95 16.13 -15.51 1.83
CA GLY A 95 16.52 -15.48 0.43
C GLY A 95 16.66 -14.05 -0.09
N ASN A 96 15.84 -13.65 -1.08
CA ASN A 96 15.81 -12.31 -1.64
C ASN A 96 14.70 -11.41 -1.06
N ILE A 97 14.01 -11.86 0.00
CA ILE A 97 13.06 -11.05 0.77
C ILE A 97 13.79 -10.44 1.96
N THR A 98 13.70 -9.12 2.10
CA THR A 98 14.15 -8.38 3.27
C THR A 98 12.95 -7.66 3.88
N LEU A 99 12.62 -7.92 5.14
CA LEU A 99 11.62 -7.17 5.89
C LEU A 99 12.30 -6.26 6.90
N LEU A 100 11.97 -4.97 6.86
CA LEU A 100 12.50 -3.96 7.76
C LEU A 100 11.43 -3.60 8.79
N ARG A 101 11.72 -3.79 10.08
CA ARG A 101 10.87 -3.35 11.19
C ARG A 101 11.12 -1.88 11.46
N LYS A 102 10.54 -1.00 10.64
CA LYS A 102 10.78 0.44 10.69
C LYS A 102 9.52 1.24 10.42
N ASP A 103 9.54 2.49 10.88
CA ASP A 103 8.57 3.48 10.44
C ASP A 103 8.89 3.89 8.99
N PHE A 104 7.99 3.58 8.08
CA PHE A 104 8.16 3.87 6.66
C PHE A 104 8.41 5.36 6.37
N MET A 105 7.73 6.25 7.13
CA MET A 105 7.86 7.70 6.93
C MET A 105 9.24 8.23 7.35
N ALA A 106 9.95 7.50 8.20
CA ALA A 106 11.27 7.89 8.69
C ALA A 106 12.45 7.35 7.86
N LEU A 107 12.20 6.42 6.92
CA LEU A 107 13.25 5.81 6.10
C LEU A 107 14.00 6.81 5.23
N THR A 108 15.26 6.47 4.94
CA THR A 108 16.10 7.22 3.99
C THR A 108 16.40 6.37 2.73
N PRO A 109 16.73 6.99 1.59
CA PRO A 109 17.08 6.27 0.38
C PRO A 109 18.28 5.31 0.56
N GLU A 110 19.23 5.69 1.41
CA GLU A 110 20.45 4.91 1.68
C GLU A 110 20.14 3.56 2.35
N GLU A 111 19.05 3.49 3.13
CA GLU A 111 18.62 2.25 3.81
C GLU A 111 18.01 1.23 2.84
N LEU A 112 17.43 1.70 1.73
CA LEU A 112 16.74 0.84 0.76
C LEU A 112 17.62 0.52 -0.45
N GLY A 113 18.43 1.50 -0.90
CA GLY A 113 19.06 1.49 -2.21
C GLY A 113 18.07 1.75 -3.36
N PRO A 114 18.49 1.56 -4.62
CA PRO A 114 17.65 1.83 -5.79
C PRO A 114 16.39 0.96 -5.82
N ILE A 115 15.24 1.57 -6.11
CA ILE A 115 13.93 0.93 -6.22
C ILE A 115 13.43 1.02 -7.66
N ASP A 116 13.11 -0.12 -8.26
CA ASP A 116 12.52 -0.18 -9.60
C ASP A 116 10.98 -0.12 -9.55
N TRP A 117 10.39 -0.83 -8.58
CA TRP A 117 8.94 -0.92 -8.42
C TRP A 117 8.51 -0.66 -6.98
N VAL A 118 7.37 0.01 -6.83
CA VAL A 118 6.62 0.08 -5.58
C VAL A 118 5.33 -0.72 -5.74
N TYR A 119 5.06 -1.62 -4.81
CA TYR A 119 3.77 -2.30 -4.71
C TYR A 119 3.02 -1.77 -3.49
N ASP A 120 2.08 -0.85 -3.72
CA ASP A 120 1.24 -0.22 -2.70
C ASP A 120 -0.16 -0.83 -2.72
N ARG A 121 -0.39 -1.76 -1.83
CA ARG A 121 -1.72 -2.33 -1.58
C ARG A 121 -1.99 -2.36 -0.09
N ALA A 122 -3.16 -1.86 0.29
CA ALA A 122 -3.58 -1.71 1.69
C ALA A 122 -2.69 -0.77 2.52
N SER A 123 -1.82 0.02 1.89
CA SER A 123 -0.98 1.03 2.55
C SER A 123 -1.63 2.40 2.50
N LEU A 124 -1.74 3.01 1.33
CA LEU A 124 -2.32 4.34 1.18
C LEU A 124 -3.76 4.42 1.74
N VAL A 125 -4.59 3.40 1.47
CA VAL A 125 -5.97 3.32 1.97
C VAL A 125 -6.07 3.09 3.49
N ALA A 126 -5.00 2.65 4.13
CA ALA A 126 -4.95 2.46 5.58
C ALA A 126 -4.74 3.75 6.36
N LEU A 127 -4.29 4.81 5.69
CA LEU A 127 -3.85 6.05 6.31
C LEU A 127 -4.93 7.12 6.27
N PRO A 128 -5.20 7.83 7.38
CA PRO A 128 -6.03 9.01 7.37
C PRO A 128 -5.35 10.15 6.61
N LEU A 129 -6.12 11.16 6.19
CA LEU A 129 -5.68 12.17 5.23
C LEU A 129 -4.40 12.93 5.64
N ASP A 130 -4.25 13.23 6.92
CA ASP A 130 -3.08 13.90 7.48
C ASP A 130 -1.79 13.06 7.32
N MET A 131 -1.88 11.76 7.55
CA MET A 131 -0.75 10.85 7.39
C MET A 131 -0.46 10.51 5.92
N ARG A 132 -1.46 10.56 5.01
CA ARG A 132 -1.23 10.31 3.58
C ARG A 132 -0.20 11.27 2.99
N GLN A 133 -0.20 12.54 3.42
CA GLN A 133 0.78 13.51 2.95
C GLN A 133 2.21 13.13 3.33
N GLU A 134 2.41 12.66 4.55
CA GLU A 134 3.73 12.21 5.00
C GLU A 134 4.17 10.95 4.27
N TYR A 135 3.24 10.03 4.08
CA TYR A 135 3.44 8.81 3.30
C TYR A 135 3.85 9.10 1.85
N LEU A 136 3.10 9.98 1.16
CA LEU A 136 3.40 10.37 -0.22
C LEU A 136 4.76 11.06 -0.35
N ARG A 137 5.13 11.92 0.63
CA ARG A 137 6.49 12.50 0.68
C ARG A 137 7.56 11.44 0.90
N ALA A 138 7.27 10.42 1.71
CA ALA A 138 8.20 9.31 1.89
C ALA A 138 8.36 8.51 0.59
N ILE A 139 7.28 8.14 -0.09
CA ILE A 139 7.34 7.49 -1.41
C ILE A 139 8.17 8.33 -2.40
N ASP A 140 7.91 9.64 -2.48
CA ASP A 140 8.66 10.52 -3.39
C ASP A 140 10.15 10.58 -3.04
N ARG A 141 10.49 10.68 -1.76
CA ARG A 141 11.89 10.71 -1.29
C ARG A 141 12.63 9.39 -1.53
N LEU A 142 11.94 8.26 -1.38
CA LEU A 142 12.51 6.91 -1.43
C LEU A 142 12.60 6.34 -2.85
N THR A 143 12.08 7.03 -3.85
CA THR A 143 12.04 6.57 -5.24
C THR A 143 12.66 7.59 -6.18
N ASP A 144 13.25 7.12 -7.26
CA ASP A 144 13.87 7.95 -8.29
C ASP A 144 12.98 8.10 -9.54
N VAL A 145 13.35 9.04 -10.41
CA VAL A 145 12.75 9.13 -11.76
C VAL A 145 12.96 7.80 -12.49
N GLY A 146 11.89 7.28 -13.06
CA GLY A 146 11.86 5.96 -13.72
C GLY A 146 11.29 4.84 -12.85
N THR A 147 11.16 5.04 -11.52
CA THR A 147 10.46 4.06 -10.66
C THR A 147 9.01 3.92 -11.11
N GLN A 148 8.57 2.66 -11.23
CA GLN A 148 7.18 2.29 -11.50
C GLN A 148 6.45 2.00 -10.18
N SER A 149 5.14 2.17 -10.16
CA SER A 149 4.33 1.74 -9.01
C SER A 149 3.04 1.07 -9.46
N LEU A 150 2.66 0.00 -8.79
CA LEU A 150 1.29 -0.53 -8.81
C LEU A 150 0.63 -0.10 -7.50
N VAL A 151 -0.32 0.83 -7.58
CA VAL A 151 -1.08 1.32 -6.43
C VAL A 151 -2.51 0.81 -6.53
N ILE A 152 -2.99 0.17 -5.45
CA ILE A 152 -4.34 -0.38 -5.38
C ILE A 152 -5.13 0.38 -4.33
N THR A 153 -6.21 1.05 -4.76
CA THR A 153 -7.12 1.78 -3.88
C THR A 153 -8.52 1.21 -3.88
N LEU A 154 -9.33 1.66 -2.94
CA LEU A 154 -10.75 1.33 -2.84
C LEU A 154 -11.55 2.63 -2.95
N GLU A 155 -12.60 2.62 -3.75
CA GLU A 155 -13.58 3.70 -3.80
C GLU A 155 -14.96 3.15 -3.47
N TYR A 156 -15.63 3.74 -2.49
CA TYR A 156 -16.94 3.25 -2.03
C TYR A 156 -17.80 4.36 -1.44
N PHE A 157 -19.10 4.11 -1.38
CA PHE A 157 -20.08 4.97 -0.75
C PHE A 157 -21.13 4.12 0.02
N PRO A 158 -21.63 4.58 1.18
CA PRO A 158 -21.27 5.80 1.91
C PRO A 158 -19.85 5.74 2.49
N LEU A 159 -19.24 6.91 2.71
CA LEU A 159 -17.90 7.00 3.27
C LEU A 159 -17.86 6.56 4.73
N ILE A 160 -16.85 5.79 5.10
CA ILE A 160 -16.62 5.34 6.46
C ILE A 160 -15.37 6.03 7.01
N ASN A 161 -15.46 6.56 8.22
CA ASN A 161 -14.35 7.25 8.88
C ASN A 161 -13.42 6.28 9.63
N SER A 162 -12.99 5.24 8.94
CA SER A 162 -12.00 4.26 9.42
C SER A 162 -11.35 3.55 8.24
N ALA A 163 -10.16 2.99 8.48
CA ALA A 163 -9.48 2.20 7.45
C ALA A 163 -10.25 0.90 7.09
N PRO A 164 -10.19 0.47 5.83
CA PRO A 164 -9.56 1.17 4.71
C PRO A 164 -10.41 2.37 4.25
N PHE A 165 -9.76 3.51 4.03
CA PHE A 165 -10.44 4.72 3.55
C PHE A 165 -10.73 4.65 2.05
N SER A 166 -11.84 5.28 1.63
CA SER A 166 -12.15 5.46 0.21
C SER A 166 -11.18 6.47 -0.41
N ILE A 167 -10.61 6.15 -1.55
CA ILE A 167 -9.73 7.00 -2.35
C ILE A 167 -10.16 6.89 -3.80
N THR A 168 -10.60 8.00 -4.37
CA THR A 168 -11.10 8.08 -5.73
C THR A 168 -9.97 8.19 -6.76
N ALA A 169 -10.30 7.95 -8.05
CA ALA A 169 -9.36 8.19 -9.14
C ALA A 169 -8.93 9.68 -9.21
N GLN A 170 -9.82 10.62 -8.87
CA GLN A 170 -9.48 12.04 -8.81
C GLN A 170 -8.47 12.34 -7.70
N GLU A 171 -8.62 11.72 -6.52
CA GLU A 171 -7.61 11.87 -5.45
C GLU A 171 -6.25 11.31 -5.88
N MET A 172 -6.21 10.25 -6.68
CA MET A 172 -4.95 9.73 -7.22
C MET A 172 -4.27 10.73 -8.17
N ASP A 173 -5.05 11.41 -9.01
CA ASP A 173 -4.53 12.50 -9.85
C ASP A 173 -4.02 13.68 -8.99
N ASP A 174 -4.74 14.02 -7.93
CA ASP A 174 -4.33 15.08 -7.00
C ASP A 174 -3.04 14.72 -6.24
N TYR A 175 -2.84 13.44 -5.90
CA TYR A 175 -1.67 12.97 -5.17
C TYR A 175 -0.43 12.81 -6.06
N TYR A 176 -0.58 12.28 -7.26
CA TYR A 176 0.54 11.84 -8.08
C TYR A 176 0.69 12.58 -9.41
N GLY A 177 -0.36 13.30 -9.88
CA GLY A 177 -0.41 13.85 -11.23
C GLY A 177 0.69 14.84 -11.60
N LEU A 178 1.31 15.53 -10.62
CA LEU A 178 2.41 16.44 -10.88
C LEU A 178 3.76 15.74 -11.09
N GLY A 179 3.93 14.54 -10.53
CA GLY A 179 5.22 13.83 -10.54
C GLY A 179 5.22 12.53 -11.33
N HIS A 180 4.04 12.05 -11.73
CA HIS A 180 3.90 10.73 -12.34
C HIS A 180 2.97 10.77 -13.55
N PHE A 181 3.28 9.93 -14.55
CA PHE A 181 2.27 9.51 -15.51
C PHE A 181 1.39 8.47 -14.83
N ILE A 182 0.07 8.65 -14.90
CA ILE A 182 -0.92 7.81 -14.24
C ILE A 182 -1.70 7.04 -15.31
N ASN A 183 -1.67 5.71 -15.24
CA ASN A 183 -2.54 4.83 -16.01
C ASN A 183 -3.52 4.17 -15.05
N HIS A 184 -4.80 4.56 -15.08
CA HIS A 184 -5.88 3.90 -14.36
C HIS A 184 -6.25 2.62 -15.12
N ALA A 185 -5.59 1.53 -14.77
CA ALA A 185 -5.58 0.29 -15.52
C ALA A 185 -6.74 -0.64 -15.20
N GLU A 186 -7.22 -0.62 -13.95
CA GLU A 186 -8.27 -1.52 -13.46
C GLU A 186 -9.28 -0.77 -12.59
N SER A 187 -10.56 -1.18 -12.68
CA SER A 187 -11.65 -0.61 -11.87
C SER A 187 -12.84 -1.58 -11.72
N PRO A 188 -12.64 -2.83 -11.26
CA PRO A 188 -13.75 -3.75 -11.06
C PRO A 188 -14.69 -3.30 -9.94
N LEU A 189 -16.00 -3.48 -10.16
CA LEU A 189 -17.05 -3.30 -9.15
C LEU A 189 -17.16 -4.57 -8.30
N LEU A 190 -16.95 -4.45 -6.99
CA LEU A 190 -16.85 -5.59 -6.06
C LEU A 190 -18.09 -5.76 -5.17
N MET A 191 -19.30 -5.89 -5.74
CA MET A 191 -20.55 -6.01 -4.96
C MET A 191 -20.65 -7.25 -4.06
N GLN A 192 -19.85 -8.28 -4.35
CA GLN A 192 -19.78 -9.52 -3.54
C GLN A 192 -18.79 -9.40 -2.36
N HIS A 193 -18.00 -8.34 -2.27
CA HIS A 193 -16.99 -8.16 -1.23
C HIS A 193 -17.63 -8.04 0.15
N GLY A 194 -16.98 -8.59 1.19
CA GLY A 194 -17.50 -8.60 2.55
C GLY A 194 -17.75 -7.19 3.14
N MET A 195 -16.99 -6.20 2.73
CA MET A 195 -17.18 -4.81 3.14
C MET A 195 -18.56 -4.25 2.71
N VAL A 196 -19.04 -4.61 1.50
CA VAL A 196 -20.33 -4.15 0.99
C VAL A 196 -21.45 -4.49 1.96
N ARG A 197 -21.52 -5.75 2.39
CA ARG A 197 -22.54 -6.20 3.37
C ARG A 197 -22.32 -5.62 4.75
N ARG A 198 -21.07 -5.53 5.21
CA ARG A 198 -20.73 -5.07 6.56
C ARG A 198 -21.06 -3.59 6.77
N TRP A 199 -20.73 -2.76 5.79
CA TRP A 199 -20.88 -1.31 5.89
C TRP A 199 -22.07 -0.78 5.12
N ASN A 200 -22.93 -1.68 4.59
CA ASN A 200 -24.08 -1.35 3.77
C ASN A 200 -23.73 -0.39 2.63
N LEU A 201 -22.65 -0.71 1.89
CA LEU A 201 -22.17 0.12 0.81
C LEU A 201 -23.10 0.02 -0.40
N GLU A 202 -23.34 1.15 -1.06
CA GLU A 202 -24.08 1.21 -2.33
C GLU A 202 -23.21 0.71 -3.49
N TYR A 203 -21.87 0.97 -3.43
CA TYR A 203 -20.89 0.44 -4.34
C TYR A 203 -19.53 0.30 -3.67
N LEU A 204 -18.68 -0.52 -4.25
CA LEU A 204 -17.27 -0.67 -3.92
C LEU A 204 -16.50 -0.98 -5.20
N TYR A 205 -15.62 -0.08 -5.60
CA TYR A 205 -14.63 -0.31 -6.66
C TYR A 205 -13.26 -0.59 -6.04
N GLU A 206 -12.50 -1.49 -6.69
CA GLU A 206 -11.07 -1.66 -6.42
C GLU A 206 -10.31 -1.15 -7.64
N HIS A 207 -9.59 -0.04 -7.47
CA HIS A 207 -8.84 0.56 -8.56
C HIS A 207 -7.40 0.06 -8.56
N GLY A 208 -6.87 -0.19 -9.76
CA GLY A 208 -5.45 -0.46 -10.00
C GLY A 208 -4.85 0.65 -10.86
N PHE A 209 -3.81 1.29 -10.33
CA PHE A 209 -3.09 2.35 -11.03
C PHE A 209 -1.66 1.91 -11.28
N ILE A 210 -1.20 2.04 -12.53
CA ILE A 210 0.22 1.95 -12.88
C ILE A 210 0.75 3.37 -12.99
N LEU A 211 1.72 3.69 -12.15
CA LEU A 211 2.36 5.01 -12.11
C LEU A 211 3.78 4.91 -12.62
N SER A 212 4.24 5.93 -13.36
CA SER A 212 5.64 6.06 -13.78
C SER A 212 6.17 7.41 -13.32
N LYS A 213 7.13 7.42 -12.42
CA LYS A 213 7.70 8.66 -11.89
C LYS A 213 8.55 9.36 -12.96
N HIS A 214 8.22 10.61 -13.29
CA HIS A 214 8.94 11.39 -14.29
C HIS A 214 9.67 12.62 -13.73
N THR A 215 9.39 13.01 -12.48
CA THR A 215 10.11 14.08 -11.80
C THR A 215 10.15 13.84 -10.29
N ASN A 216 11.18 14.37 -9.62
CA ASN A 216 11.29 14.37 -8.18
C ASN A 216 10.60 15.62 -7.59
N GLY A 217 10.09 15.49 -6.39
CA GLY A 217 9.44 16.56 -5.65
C GLY A 217 7.96 16.68 -6.00
N LEU A 218 7.14 15.86 -5.33
CA LEU A 218 5.70 16.11 -5.27
C LEU A 218 5.46 17.41 -4.54
N ILE A 219 5.09 18.46 -5.26
CA ILE A 219 4.61 19.70 -4.67
C ILE A 219 3.16 19.44 -4.24
N LEU A 220 3.00 18.79 -3.10
CA LEU A 220 1.72 18.73 -2.40
C LEU A 220 1.46 20.11 -1.79
N GLU A 221 1.03 21.07 -2.61
CA GLU A 221 0.50 22.33 -2.07
C GLU A 221 -0.72 21.99 -1.22
N LYS A 222 -0.77 22.53 -0.01
CA LYS A 222 -1.91 22.35 0.94
C LYS A 222 -3.29 22.71 0.34
N LYS A 223 -3.33 23.34 -0.82
CA LYS A 223 -4.54 23.77 -1.53
C LYS A 223 -5.28 22.65 -2.25
N ASN A 224 -4.62 21.54 -2.57
CA ASN A 224 -5.21 20.49 -3.41
C ASN A 224 -5.81 19.32 -2.61
N LEU A 225 -5.70 19.37 -1.28
CA LEU A 225 -6.33 18.36 -0.44
C LEU A 225 -7.67 18.88 0.06
N VAL A 226 -8.60 19.04 -0.86
CA VAL A 226 -9.99 19.33 -0.52
C VAL A 226 -10.54 18.09 0.18
N GLN A 227 -10.96 18.26 1.43
CA GLN A 227 -11.83 17.27 2.06
C GLN A 227 -13.00 17.00 1.11
N PRO A 228 -13.41 15.76 0.88
CA PRO A 228 -14.62 15.49 0.14
C PRO A 228 -15.73 16.34 0.75
N LEU A 229 -16.38 17.16 -0.08
CA LEU A 229 -17.47 18.01 0.32
C LEU A 229 -18.43 17.19 1.18
N HIS A 230 -18.58 17.59 2.44
CA HIS A 230 -19.68 17.14 3.27
C HIS A 230 -20.96 17.57 2.55
N TYR A 231 -21.60 16.67 1.82
CA TYR A 231 -23.00 16.83 1.50
C TYR A 231 -23.74 16.74 2.83
N GLU A 232 -24.01 17.90 3.42
CA GLU A 232 -25.02 18.01 4.46
C GLU A 232 -26.31 17.50 3.84
N LEU A 233 -26.72 16.30 4.25
CA LEU A 233 -28.10 15.87 4.07
C LEU A 233 -28.94 16.82 4.88
N ASN A 234 -29.49 17.86 4.22
CA ASN A 234 -30.59 18.60 4.74
C ASN A 234 -31.71 17.58 4.98
N ALA A 235 -31.94 17.28 6.25
CA ALA A 235 -33.12 16.61 6.71
C ALA A 235 -34.35 17.46 6.24
N VAL A 236 -34.99 16.99 5.20
CA VAL A 236 -36.34 17.43 4.87
C VAL A 236 -37.28 16.55 5.68
N GLY A 237 -38.10 17.22 6.52
CA GLY A 237 -38.97 16.76 7.57
C GLY A 237 -40.01 15.70 7.25
#